data_41e2f583101536f424fa70cb6a9ea05f
#
_entry.id   41e2f583101536f424fa70cb6a9ea05f
#
_cell.length_a   1.000
_cell.length_b   1.000
_cell.length_c   1.000
_cell.angle_alpha   90.00
_cell.angle_beta   90.00
_cell.angle_gamma   90.00
#
_symmetry.space_group_name_H-M   'P 1'
#
loop_
_entity.id
_entity.type
_entity.pdbx_description
1 polymer ?
#
loop_
_entity_poly.entity_id
_entity_poly.type
_entity_poly.pdbx_seq_one_letter_code
_entity_poly.pdbx_strand_id
1 'polypeptide(L)'
;MVAEHQASPANVRVKRIAGALGAEVLGLNCAKTLSGADVGALHRALTDHLVVSLPDQTMSLDDLERLTDQLGGRMVTPFVKALDDRPYVIRVLKERADKLNFANAWHSDLTYLPEPPSFTLLYAHEVPDYGGDTLFQNQYLAYETLSDGLKQTLRGLRAVHSAGAAYGTGGYLDQVKQHMSTPVAPSPDAFKEVVHPIVVTHPESGKPALFVNPVYTVRIEGWSHGESQALLQYLYKHGLNENFTCRVRWAKGTLTIWDNRATQHNALNDYAGQRREMYRTSVAGAAPKAA
;
A
#
# COMPACT_ATOMS: atom_id res chain seq x y z
N MET A 1 -32.56 22.45 18.38
CA MET A 1 -32.16 21.33 17.48
C MET A 1 -31.88 21.95 16.12
N VAL A 2 -30.60 22.23 15.82
CA VAL A 2 -30.16 22.72 14.50
C VAL A 2 -29.99 21.49 13.65
N ALA A 3 -30.82 21.34 12.61
CA ALA A 3 -30.66 20.26 11.63
C ALA A 3 -29.30 20.47 10.93
N GLU A 4 -28.37 19.54 11.15
CA GLU A 4 -27.16 19.43 10.33
C GLU A 4 -27.61 19.23 8.88
N HIS A 5 -27.37 20.23 8.05
CA HIS A 5 -27.48 20.12 6.61
C HIS A 5 -26.44 19.07 6.18
N GLN A 6 -26.86 17.82 6.00
CA GLN A 6 -26.07 16.84 5.26
C GLN A 6 -25.95 17.37 3.83
N ALA A 7 -24.80 17.95 3.52
CA ALA A 7 -24.47 18.32 2.16
C ALA A 7 -24.62 17.08 1.28
N SER A 8 -25.41 17.19 0.21
CA SER A 8 -25.51 16.14 -0.81
C SER A 8 -24.08 15.79 -1.28
N PRO A 9 -23.79 14.51 -1.53
CA PRO A 9 -22.46 14.11 -2.01
C PRO A 9 -22.12 14.93 -3.26
N ALA A 10 -20.89 15.42 -3.34
CA ALA A 10 -20.37 15.98 -4.58
C ALA A 10 -20.67 14.96 -5.70
N ASN A 11 -20.74 15.41 -6.95
CA ASN A 11 -21.07 14.52 -8.09
C ASN A 11 -19.96 13.48 -8.33
N VAL A 12 -19.75 12.61 -7.32
CA VAL A 12 -18.68 11.60 -7.28
C VAL A 12 -18.99 10.54 -8.31
N ARG A 13 -18.09 10.41 -9.29
CA ARG A 13 -18.17 9.38 -10.32
C ARG A 13 -17.01 8.41 -10.14
N VAL A 14 -17.31 7.13 -10.17
CA VAL A 14 -16.33 6.04 -10.05
C VAL A 14 -16.26 5.31 -11.40
N LYS A 15 -15.05 5.24 -11.99
CA LYS A 15 -14.79 4.59 -13.26
C LYS A 15 -13.74 3.51 -13.05
N ARG A 16 -14.09 2.25 -13.22
CA ARG A 16 -13.14 1.13 -13.13
C ARG A 16 -12.02 1.26 -14.17
N ILE A 17 -10.79 0.96 -13.76
CA ILE A 17 -9.61 0.94 -14.65
C ILE A 17 -9.20 -0.47 -15.06
N ALA A 18 -9.59 -1.50 -14.29
CA ALA A 18 -9.33 -2.89 -14.61
C ALA A 18 -10.43 -3.81 -14.06
N GLY A 19 -10.41 -5.07 -14.49
CA GLY A 19 -11.38 -6.07 -14.05
C GLY A 19 -11.21 -6.51 -12.60
N ALA A 20 -9.96 -6.64 -12.15
CA ALA A 20 -9.62 -7.19 -10.84
C ALA A 20 -9.75 -6.19 -9.69
N LEU A 21 -9.30 -4.97 -9.88
CA LEU A 21 -9.25 -3.89 -8.90
C LEU A 21 -8.93 -2.57 -9.62
N GLY A 22 -9.03 -1.48 -8.89
CA GLY A 22 -8.67 -0.15 -9.35
C GLY A 22 -9.81 0.63 -9.98
N ALA A 23 -9.97 1.90 -9.57
CA ALA A 23 -10.90 2.84 -10.14
C ALA A 23 -10.34 4.28 -10.14
N GLU A 24 -10.77 5.09 -11.09
CA GLU A 24 -10.66 6.55 -11.03
C GLU A 24 -11.89 7.11 -10.29
N VAL A 25 -11.65 8.00 -9.35
CA VAL A 25 -12.68 8.72 -8.62
C VAL A 25 -12.63 10.19 -9.04
N LEU A 26 -13.70 10.67 -9.67
CA LEU A 26 -13.84 12.02 -10.21
C LEU A 26 -14.86 12.82 -9.40
N GLY A 27 -14.70 14.13 -9.37
CA GLY A 27 -15.63 15.05 -8.71
C GLY A 27 -15.28 15.40 -7.27
N LEU A 28 -14.21 14.83 -6.70
CA LEU A 28 -13.66 15.22 -5.41
C LEU A 28 -12.52 16.21 -5.58
N ASN A 29 -12.46 17.21 -4.72
CA ASN A 29 -11.33 18.14 -4.60
C ASN A 29 -10.66 17.94 -3.23
N CYS A 30 -9.56 17.19 -3.23
CA CYS A 30 -8.83 16.85 -2.00
C CYS A 30 -8.00 18.00 -1.41
N ALA A 31 -7.86 19.13 -2.13
CA ALA A 31 -7.31 20.37 -1.58
C ALA A 31 -8.27 21.06 -0.58
N LYS A 32 -9.48 20.53 -0.41
CA LYS A 32 -10.46 21.01 0.55
C LYS A 32 -10.80 19.92 1.56
N THR A 33 -11.28 20.33 2.73
CA THR A 33 -11.89 19.37 3.66
C THR A 33 -13.09 18.71 2.99
N LEU A 34 -13.06 17.39 2.89
CA LEU A 34 -14.16 16.61 2.34
C LEU A 34 -15.33 16.60 3.32
N SER A 35 -16.55 16.63 2.80
CA SER A 35 -17.75 16.40 3.62
C SER A 35 -17.78 14.93 4.11
N GLY A 36 -18.54 14.65 5.17
CA GLY A 36 -18.73 13.25 5.62
C GLY A 36 -19.32 12.35 4.53
N ALA A 37 -20.17 12.89 3.66
CA ALA A 37 -20.72 12.16 2.51
C ALA A 37 -19.65 11.83 1.46
N ASP A 38 -18.71 12.75 1.19
CA ASP A 38 -17.61 12.55 0.26
C ASP A 38 -16.58 11.55 0.80
N VAL A 39 -16.24 11.67 2.09
CA VAL A 39 -15.39 10.67 2.78
C VAL A 39 -16.04 9.29 2.73
N GLY A 40 -17.34 9.18 3.00
CA GLY A 40 -18.08 7.93 2.88
C GLY A 40 -18.11 7.38 1.46
N ALA A 41 -18.22 8.22 0.43
CA ALA A 41 -18.13 7.81 -0.97
C ALA A 41 -16.71 7.29 -1.33
N LEU A 42 -15.67 7.96 -0.85
CA LEU A 42 -14.29 7.55 -1.04
C LEU A 42 -13.99 6.20 -0.34
N HIS A 43 -14.47 6.00 0.90
CA HIS A 43 -14.37 4.73 1.61
C HIS A 43 -15.07 3.59 0.86
N ARG A 44 -16.29 3.81 0.36
CA ARG A 44 -16.99 2.80 -0.45
C ARG A 44 -16.20 2.46 -1.71
N ALA A 45 -15.68 3.47 -2.43
CA ALA A 45 -14.85 3.22 -3.60
C ALA A 45 -13.59 2.41 -3.28
N LEU A 46 -12.93 2.67 -2.13
CA LEU A 46 -11.78 1.89 -1.64
C LEU A 46 -12.18 0.45 -1.28
N THR A 47 -13.29 0.25 -0.60
CA THR A 47 -13.79 -1.10 -0.24
C THR A 47 -14.14 -1.92 -1.47
N ASP A 48 -14.76 -1.29 -2.49
CA ASP A 48 -15.22 -1.97 -3.70
C ASP A 48 -14.10 -2.22 -4.72
N HIS A 49 -13.12 -1.31 -4.79
CA HIS A 49 -12.09 -1.31 -5.83
C HIS A 49 -10.67 -1.46 -5.31
N LEU A 50 -10.42 -1.41 -4.01
CA LEU A 50 -9.13 -1.57 -3.32
C LEU A 50 -8.06 -0.51 -3.64
N VAL A 51 -8.08 0.04 -4.84
CA VAL A 51 -7.17 1.11 -5.30
C VAL A 51 -8.01 2.17 -5.99
N VAL A 52 -7.89 3.42 -5.55
CA VAL A 52 -8.54 4.54 -6.20
C VAL A 52 -7.53 5.61 -6.59
N SER A 53 -7.65 6.12 -7.80
CA SER A 53 -6.85 7.24 -8.30
C SER A 53 -7.75 8.46 -8.51
N LEU A 54 -7.33 9.60 -7.98
CA LEU A 54 -7.99 10.90 -8.13
C LEU A 54 -7.06 11.77 -8.98
N PRO A 55 -7.34 11.93 -10.28
CA PRO A 55 -6.54 12.77 -11.17
C PRO A 55 -6.71 14.26 -10.86
N ASP A 56 -5.83 15.08 -11.41
CA ASP A 56 -5.91 16.55 -11.47
C ASP A 56 -6.05 17.25 -10.09
N GLN A 57 -5.47 16.65 -9.04
CA GLN A 57 -5.45 17.26 -7.72
C GLN A 57 -4.33 18.30 -7.61
N THR A 58 -4.62 19.44 -6.96
CA THR A 58 -3.62 20.47 -6.64
C THR A 58 -3.58 20.59 -5.11
N MET A 59 -2.77 19.74 -4.48
CA MET A 59 -2.71 19.60 -3.04
C MET A 59 -1.40 20.15 -2.47
N SER A 60 -1.50 20.84 -1.33
CA SER A 60 -0.37 21.07 -0.43
C SER A 60 -0.12 19.83 0.45
N LEU A 61 0.98 19.84 1.20
CA LEU A 61 1.24 18.77 2.18
C LEU A 61 0.24 18.82 3.34
N ASP A 62 -0.25 20.02 3.72
CA ASP A 62 -1.32 20.15 4.72
C ASP A 62 -2.62 19.50 4.26
N ASP A 63 -2.93 19.61 2.96
CA ASP A 63 -4.10 18.96 2.38
C ASP A 63 -3.98 17.44 2.40
N LEU A 64 -2.78 16.92 2.10
CA LEU A 64 -2.50 15.49 2.14
C LEU A 64 -2.62 14.94 3.58
N GLU A 65 -2.07 15.64 4.55
CA GLU A 65 -2.16 15.26 5.96
C GLU A 65 -3.60 15.33 6.48
N ARG A 66 -4.35 16.38 6.13
CA ARG A 66 -5.77 16.54 6.49
C ARG A 66 -6.62 15.40 5.91
N LEU A 67 -6.44 15.05 4.63
CA LEU A 67 -7.16 13.93 4.02
C LEU A 67 -6.83 12.61 4.72
N THR A 68 -5.57 12.40 5.08
CA THR A 68 -5.15 11.21 5.82
C THR A 68 -5.86 11.12 7.17
N ASP A 69 -6.00 12.26 7.88
CA ASP A 69 -6.76 12.31 9.15
C ASP A 69 -8.24 12.02 8.93
N GLN A 70 -8.85 12.51 7.85
CA GLN A 70 -10.25 12.24 7.53
C GLN A 70 -10.51 10.74 7.19
N LEU A 71 -9.48 10.01 6.75
CA LEU A 71 -9.58 8.58 6.42
C LEU A 71 -9.28 7.63 7.59
N GLY A 72 -8.86 8.14 8.78
CA GLY A 72 -8.67 7.29 9.96
C GLY A 72 -7.48 7.67 10.84
N GLY A 73 -6.79 8.78 10.53
CA GLY A 73 -5.64 9.28 11.29
C GLY A 73 -4.30 8.87 10.71
N ARG A 74 -3.31 9.71 10.93
CA ARG A 74 -1.95 9.53 10.41
C ARG A 74 -1.15 8.56 11.27
N MET A 75 -0.24 7.83 10.65
CA MET A 75 0.76 7.02 11.36
C MET A 75 2.18 7.30 10.85
N VAL A 76 3.16 7.09 11.71
CA VAL A 76 4.58 7.17 11.34
C VAL A 76 4.98 5.93 10.54
N THR A 77 5.77 6.12 9.48
CA THR A 77 6.40 5.02 8.75
C THR A 77 7.82 4.80 9.30
N PRO A 78 8.11 3.70 10.00
CA PRO A 78 9.44 3.44 10.51
C PRO A 78 10.44 3.13 9.37
N PHE A 79 11.72 3.36 9.68
CA PHE A 79 12.88 3.05 8.81
C PHE A 79 12.99 3.84 7.50
N VAL A 80 12.11 4.83 7.29
CA VAL A 80 12.22 5.82 6.21
C VAL A 80 12.15 7.20 6.84
N LYS A 81 13.09 8.09 6.46
CA LYS A 81 13.11 9.44 7.05
C LYS A 81 11.96 10.27 6.49
N ALA A 82 11.10 10.74 7.38
CA ALA A 82 10.07 11.72 7.06
C ALA A 82 10.69 13.10 6.79
N LEU A 83 9.89 14.05 6.32
CA LEU A 83 10.29 15.45 6.23
C LEU A 83 10.54 16.00 7.64
N ASP A 84 11.51 16.91 7.77
CA ASP A 84 11.99 17.38 9.08
C ASP A 84 10.88 18.08 9.91
N ASP A 85 9.96 18.79 9.24
CA ASP A 85 8.82 19.49 9.84
C ASP A 85 7.49 18.70 9.80
N ARG A 86 7.48 17.49 9.19
CA ARG A 86 6.27 16.68 8.94
C ARG A 86 6.53 15.20 9.17
N PRO A 87 6.42 14.73 10.41
CA PRO A 87 6.82 13.36 10.79
C PRO A 87 5.95 12.25 10.17
N TYR A 88 4.84 12.60 9.54
CA TYR A 88 3.94 11.65 8.88
C TYR A 88 4.07 11.66 7.36
N VAL A 89 4.86 12.57 6.79
CA VAL A 89 5.02 12.72 5.32
C VAL A 89 6.38 12.22 4.90
N ILE A 90 6.40 11.24 4.01
CA ILE A 90 7.62 10.74 3.38
C ILE A 90 7.72 11.31 1.96
N ARG A 91 8.89 11.81 1.62
CA ARG A 91 9.24 12.12 0.25
C ARG A 91 9.82 10.89 -0.45
N VAL A 92 9.07 10.31 -1.39
CA VAL A 92 9.53 9.22 -2.26
C VAL A 92 10.18 9.86 -3.48
N LEU A 93 11.51 9.87 -3.49
CA LEU A 93 12.31 10.59 -4.48
C LEU A 93 13.23 9.64 -5.25
N LYS A 94 13.24 9.78 -6.57
CA LYS A 94 14.29 9.26 -7.44
C LYS A 94 14.83 10.40 -8.26
N GLU A 95 16.10 10.71 -8.07
CA GLU A 95 16.83 11.68 -8.89
C GLU A 95 17.26 11.07 -10.23
N ARG A 96 17.64 11.92 -11.19
CA ARG A 96 18.04 11.48 -12.54
C ARG A 96 19.23 10.52 -12.53
N ALA A 97 20.13 10.67 -11.56
CA ALA A 97 21.34 9.85 -11.41
C ALA A 97 21.06 8.52 -10.68
N ASP A 98 19.91 8.38 -10.01
CA ASP A 98 19.59 7.19 -9.24
C ASP A 98 19.38 5.98 -10.17
N LYS A 99 19.96 4.86 -9.78
CA LYS A 99 19.82 3.58 -10.50
C LYS A 99 18.59 2.81 -10.03
N LEU A 100 18.19 3.04 -8.77
CA LEU A 100 17.07 2.33 -8.13
C LEU A 100 16.00 3.32 -7.71
N ASN A 101 14.75 2.88 -7.79
CA ASN A 101 13.63 3.55 -7.13
C ASN A 101 13.31 2.85 -5.81
N PHE A 102 12.54 3.53 -4.97
CA PHE A 102 12.00 2.95 -3.74
C PHE A 102 10.81 2.03 -4.04
N ALA A 103 10.70 0.90 -3.30
CA ALA A 103 9.58 -0.04 -3.36
C ALA A 103 9.42 -0.82 -4.69
N ASN A 104 10.54 -1.12 -5.37
CA ASN A 104 10.52 -1.95 -6.57
C ASN A 104 10.53 -3.46 -6.24
N ALA A 105 9.52 -3.90 -5.51
CA ALA A 105 9.24 -5.31 -5.22
C ALA A 105 7.78 -5.43 -4.75
N TRP A 106 7.16 -6.60 -4.98
CA TRP A 106 5.79 -6.84 -4.53
C TRP A 106 5.69 -6.89 -3.01
N HIS A 107 4.88 -6.01 -2.41
CA HIS A 107 4.66 -5.95 -0.97
C HIS A 107 3.32 -5.28 -0.62
N SER A 108 2.84 -5.55 0.58
CA SER A 108 1.89 -4.70 1.29
C SER A 108 2.66 -3.88 2.32
N ASP A 109 2.26 -2.64 2.53
CA ASP A 109 2.98 -1.73 3.40
C ASP A 109 3.00 -2.18 4.86
N LEU A 110 4.18 -2.08 5.47
CA LEU A 110 4.43 -2.16 6.91
C LEU A 110 3.82 -3.39 7.60
N THR A 111 3.66 -4.52 6.90
CA THR A 111 3.10 -5.76 7.50
C THR A 111 3.98 -6.33 8.62
N TYR A 112 5.15 -5.76 8.86
CA TYR A 112 6.02 -6.05 9.99
C TYR A 112 5.63 -5.29 11.27
N LEU A 113 4.54 -4.50 11.26
CA LEU A 113 3.99 -3.85 12.45
C LEU A 113 2.85 -4.69 13.03
N PRO A 114 2.61 -4.64 14.37
CA PRO A 114 1.46 -5.30 14.98
C PRO A 114 0.12 -4.79 14.42
N GLU A 115 0.07 -3.50 14.08
CA GLU A 115 -1.07 -2.81 13.47
C GLU A 115 -0.61 -2.14 12.17
N PRO A 116 -0.60 -2.88 11.04
CA PRO A 116 -0.24 -2.32 9.75
C PRO A 116 -1.22 -1.24 9.29
N PRO A 117 -0.81 -0.30 8.40
CA PRO A 117 -1.71 0.74 7.90
C PRO A 117 -2.92 0.16 7.17
N SER A 118 -4.08 0.78 7.37
CA SER A 118 -5.27 0.48 6.57
C SER A 118 -5.08 0.94 5.13
N PHE A 119 -4.74 2.22 4.94
CA PHE A 119 -4.54 2.82 3.63
C PHE A 119 -3.17 3.49 3.52
N THR A 120 -2.69 3.59 2.29
CA THR A 120 -1.58 4.48 1.94
C THR A 120 -2.05 5.46 0.88
N LEU A 121 -1.68 6.72 1.04
CA LEU A 121 -1.89 7.81 0.10
C LEU A 121 -0.56 8.16 -0.55
N LEU A 122 -0.54 8.28 -1.87
CA LEU A 122 0.65 8.70 -2.63
C LEU A 122 0.25 9.79 -3.62
N TYR A 123 0.80 10.97 -3.44
CA TYR A 123 0.53 12.16 -4.27
C TYR A 123 1.69 12.44 -5.22
N ALA A 124 1.40 12.54 -6.51
CA ALA A 124 2.36 12.77 -7.57
C ALA A 124 2.68 14.26 -7.74
N HIS A 125 3.86 14.70 -7.25
CA HIS A 125 4.35 16.07 -7.39
C HIS A 125 5.09 16.29 -8.72
N GLU A 126 6.02 15.38 -9.03
CA GLU A 126 6.74 15.33 -10.30
C GLU A 126 6.83 13.87 -10.75
N VAL A 127 6.54 13.62 -12.01
CA VAL A 127 6.55 12.28 -12.60
C VAL A 127 7.33 12.28 -13.91
N PRO A 128 7.93 11.15 -14.30
CA PRO A 128 8.62 11.03 -15.58
C PRO A 128 7.62 11.09 -16.75
N ASP A 129 8.12 11.42 -17.94
CA ASP A 129 7.31 11.47 -19.17
C ASP A 129 6.75 10.09 -19.56
N TYR A 130 7.44 9.01 -19.18
CA TYR A 130 7.03 7.61 -19.36
C TYR A 130 7.59 6.73 -18.24
N GLY A 131 6.95 5.60 -18.01
CA GLY A 131 7.35 4.64 -16.98
C GLY A 131 7.03 5.12 -15.55
N GLY A 132 7.59 4.44 -14.56
CA GLY A 132 7.38 4.75 -13.15
C GLY A 132 5.97 4.43 -12.65
N ASP A 133 5.21 3.64 -13.40
CA ASP A 133 3.88 3.19 -13.01
C ASP A 133 3.93 2.30 -11.77
N THR A 134 2.79 2.13 -11.11
CA THR A 134 2.66 1.20 -10.01
C THR A 134 1.68 0.08 -10.38
N LEU A 135 2.14 -1.15 -10.21
CA LEU A 135 1.29 -2.33 -10.32
C LEU A 135 0.66 -2.63 -8.96
N PHE A 136 -0.61 -3.02 -8.96
CA PHE A 136 -1.34 -3.47 -7.78
C PHE A 136 -1.92 -4.85 -8.03
N GLN A 137 -2.04 -5.65 -6.96
CA GLN A 137 -2.49 -7.03 -6.97
C GLN A 137 -3.62 -7.21 -5.95
N ASN A 138 -4.70 -7.89 -6.37
CA ASN A 138 -5.88 -8.17 -5.54
C ASN A 138 -5.67 -9.45 -4.72
N GLN A 139 -5.55 -9.32 -3.42
CA GLN A 139 -5.33 -10.42 -2.50
C GLN A 139 -6.63 -11.21 -2.18
N TYR A 140 -7.81 -10.67 -2.46
CA TYR A 140 -9.05 -11.44 -2.45
C TYR A 140 -9.04 -12.49 -3.55
N LEU A 141 -8.76 -12.08 -4.81
CA LEU A 141 -8.69 -13.01 -5.94
C LEU A 141 -7.56 -14.02 -5.78
N ALA A 142 -6.41 -13.60 -5.24
CA ALA A 142 -5.32 -14.50 -4.93
C ALA A 142 -5.75 -15.59 -3.93
N TYR A 143 -6.59 -15.30 -2.95
CA TYR A 143 -7.16 -16.30 -2.05
C TYR A 143 -8.31 -17.07 -2.69
N GLU A 144 -9.26 -16.41 -3.32
CA GLU A 144 -10.49 -16.99 -3.85
C GLU A 144 -10.24 -18.11 -4.88
N THR A 145 -9.20 -17.95 -5.69
CA THR A 145 -8.85 -18.87 -6.78
C THR A 145 -7.98 -20.06 -6.36
N LEU A 146 -7.57 -20.13 -5.08
CA LEU A 146 -6.94 -21.32 -4.53
C LEU A 146 -7.93 -22.50 -4.47
N SER A 147 -7.40 -23.73 -4.49
CA SER A 147 -8.23 -24.93 -4.25
C SER A 147 -8.77 -24.92 -2.83
N ASP A 148 -9.94 -25.57 -2.62
CA ASP A 148 -10.58 -25.62 -1.30
C ASP A 148 -9.70 -26.30 -0.25
N GLY A 149 -8.94 -27.34 -0.62
CA GLY A 149 -8.00 -28.00 0.28
C GLY A 149 -6.89 -27.05 0.74
N LEU A 150 -6.36 -26.21 -0.16
CA LEU A 150 -5.34 -25.23 0.22
C LEU A 150 -5.94 -24.09 1.06
N LYS A 151 -7.13 -23.58 0.71
CA LYS A 151 -7.86 -22.60 1.54
C LYS A 151 -8.06 -23.09 2.95
N GLN A 152 -8.48 -24.35 3.11
CA GLN A 152 -8.68 -24.98 4.42
C GLN A 152 -7.36 -25.07 5.20
N THR A 153 -6.27 -25.45 4.53
CA THR A 153 -4.93 -25.52 5.15
C THR A 153 -4.48 -24.14 5.63
N LEU A 154 -4.63 -23.11 4.80
CA LEU A 154 -4.11 -21.76 5.09
C LEU A 154 -4.84 -21.07 6.25
N ARG A 155 -6.13 -21.34 6.47
CA ARG A 155 -6.92 -20.67 7.53
C ARG A 155 -6.38 -20.86 8.94
N GLY A 156 -5.69 -21.96 9.21
CA GLY A 156 -5.08 -22.23 10.52
C GLY A 156 -3.65 -21.75 10.64
N LEU A 157 -3.04 -21.27 9.56
CA LEU A 157 -1.62 -20.91 9.53
C LEU A 157 -1.39 -19.44 9.85
N ARG A 158 -0.27 -19.16 10.48
CA ARG A 158 0.24 -17.83 10.79
C ARG A 158 1.62 -17.65 10.17
N ALA A 159 1.94 -16.45 9.75
CA ALA A 159 3.22 -16.10 9.18
C ALA A 159 3.95 -15.09 10.06
N VAL A 160 5.26 -15.23 10.13
CA VAL A 160 6.15 -14.29 10.80
C VAL A 160 6.60 -13.25 9.80
N HIS A 161 6.45 -11.98 10.17
CA HIS A 161 6.85 -10.83 9.38
C HIS A 161 7.96 -10.05 10.09
N SER A 162 8.90 -9.53 9.32
CA SER A 162 10.00 -8.68 9.79
C SER A 162 10.44 -7.73 8.68
N ALA A 163 10.89 -6.55 9.06
CA ALA A 163 11.53 -5.60 8.16
C ALA A 163 13.04 -5.86 7.97
N GLY A 164 13.61 -6.83 8.70
CA GLY A 164 15.05 -7.04 8.82
C GLY A 164 15.79 -7.20 7.49
N ALA A 165 15.24 -8.00 6.56
CA ALA A 165 15.84 -8.21 5.25
C ALA A 165 15.89 -6.92 4.39
N ALA A 166 14.90 -6.03 4.54
CA ALA A 166 14.83 -4.77 3.80
C ALA A 166 15.57 -3.64 4.53
N TYR A 167 15.24 -3.38 5.80
CA TYR A 167 15.66 -2.20 6.57
C TYR A 167 16.62 -2.51 7.73
N GLY A 168 17.01 -3.76 7.95
CA GLY A 168 18.00 -4.12 8.97
C GLY A 168 19.36 -3.52 8.64
N THR A 169 20.21 -3.34 9.68
CA THR A 169 21.61 -3.02 9.47
C THR A 169 22.27 -4.13 8.62
N GLY A 170 22.85 -3.78 7.48
CA GLY A 170 23.34 -4.75 6.49
C GLY A 170 22.24 -5.38 5.61
N GLY A 171 20.97 -4.98 5.77
CA GLY A 171 19.85 -5.40 4.90
C GLY A 171 19.96 -4.79 3.50
N TYR A 172 19.04 -5.19 2.60
CA TYR A 172 19.10 -4.78 1.19
C TYR A 172 19.18 -3.26 1.00
N LEU A 173 18.31 -2.48 1.62
CA LEU A 173 18.28 -1.03 1.44
C LEU A 173 19.50 -0.33 2.05
N ASP A 174 20.09 -0.87 3.13
CA ASP A 174 21.35 -0.37 3.67
C ASP A 174 22.50 -0.55 2.69
N GLN A 175 22.54 -1.67 1.97
CA GLN A 175 23.56 -1.97 0.97
C GLN A 175 23.44 -1.12 -0.30
N VAL A 176 22.23 -0.69 -0.67
CA VAL A 176 21.98 0.00 -1.96
C VAL A 176 21.61 1.48 -1.80
N LYS A 177 21.54 2.02 -0.59
CA LYS A 177 21.10 3.41 -0.31
C LYS A 177 21.84 4.48 -1.09
N GLN A 178 23.11 4.25 -1.47
CA GLN A 178 23.90 5.15 -2.32
C GLN A 178 23.41 5.23 -3.77
N HIS A 179 22.49 4.38 -4.19
CA HIS A 179 21.90 4.32 -5.53
C HIS A 179 20.47 4.84 -5.60
N MET A 180 19.97 5.43 -4.51
CA MET A 180 18.60 5.94 -4.40
C MET A 180 18.55 7.19 -3.52
N SER A 181 17.68 8.12 -3.87
CA SER A 181 17.52 9.40 -3.14
C SER A 181 16.43 9.39 -2.09
N THR A 182 15.54 8.38 -2.06
CA THR A 182 14.61 8.21 -0.93
C THR A 182 15.39 7.87 0.33
N PRO A 183 15.33 8.69 1.39
CA PRO A 183 16.18 8.51 2.56
C PRO A 183 15.66 7.36 3.45
N VAL A 184 16.40 6.26 3.51
CA VAL A 184 16.16 5.13 4.41
C VAL A 184 16.98 5.28 5.70
N ALA A 185 16.44 4.75 6.80
CA ALA A 185 17.06 4.74 8.11
C ALA A 185 17.21 3.29 8.63
N PRO A 186 18.22 2.54 8.16
CA PRO A 186 18.42 1.16 8.59
C PRO A 186 18.60 1.07 10.12
N SER A 187 18.01 0.05 10.73
CA SER A 187 17.98 -0.08 12.18
C SER A 187 18.00 -1.55 12.62
N PRO A 188 18.67 -1.88 13.77
CA PRO A 188 18.52 -3.18 14.40
C PRO A 188 17.07 -3.50 14.79
N ASP A 189 16.23 -2.50 15.06
CA ASP A 189 14.82 -2.70 15.37
C ASP A 189 14.02 -3.30 14.21
N ALA A 190 14.51 -3.19 12.98
CA ALA A 190 13.90 -3.81 11.81
C ALA A 190 13.86 -5.33 11.86
N PHE A 191 14.72 -5.96 12.68
CA PHE A 191 14.73 -7.41 12.89
C PHE A 191 13.66 -7.91 13.86
N LYS A 192 12.91 -7.01 14.51
CA LYS A 192 11.76 -7.41 15.33
C LYS A 192 10.75 -8.17 14.46
N GLU A 193 10.22 -9.23 15.04
CA GLU A 193 9.25 -10.09 14.39
C GLU A 193 7.85 -9.87 14.94
N VAL A 194 6.86 -9.91 14.04
CA VAL A 194 5.44 -9.96 14.40
C VAL A 194 4.79 -11.14 13.70
N VAL A 195 3.69 -11.64 14.25
CA VAL A 195 3.00 -12.81 13.71
C VAL A 195 1.58 -12.42 13.31
N HIS A 196 1.23 -12.66 12.04
CA HIS A 196 -0.09 -12.41 11.50
C HIS A 196 -0.71 -13.68 10.91
N PRO A 197 -2.05 -13.79 10.84
CA PRO A 197 -2.69 -14.85 10.07
C PRO A 197 -2.29 -14.77 8.59
N ILE A 198 -2.11 -15.92 7.92
CA ILE A 198 -1.86 -15.97 6.45
C ILE A 198 -3.10 -15.54 5.68
N VAL A 199 -4.29 -15.87 6.20
CA VAL A 199 -5.58 -15.44 5.66
C VAL A 199 -6.26 -14.52 6.67
N VAL A 200 -6.56 -13.29 6.24
CA VAL A 200 -7.19 -12.28 7.09
C VAL A 200 -8.60 -11.95 6.60
N THR A 201 -9.50 -11.60 7.52
CA THR A 201 -10.81 -11.05 7.18
C THR A 201 -10.70 -9.53 7.04
N HIS A 202 -11.07 -9.01 5.90
CA HIS A 202 -11.12 -7.57 5.70
C HIS A 202 -12.27 -6.94 6.51
N PRO A 203 -12.02 -5.90 7.32
CA PRO A 203 -13.00 -5.45 8.33
C PRO A 203 -14.27 -4.86 7.74
N GLU A 204 -14.21 -4.19 6.58
CA GLU A 204 -15.39 -3.55 5.98
C GLU A 204 -16.11 -4.48 4.99
N SER A 205 -15.40 -5.22 4.17
CA SER A 205 -16.02 -6.10 3.17
C SER A 205 -16.38 -7.49 3.69
N GLY A 206 -15.78 -7.92 4.80
CA GLY A 206 -15.89 -9.29 5.32
C GLY A 206 -15.19 -10.36 4.46
N LYS A 207 -14.55 -9.98 3.37
CA LYS A 207 -13.91 -10.94 2.45
C LYS A 207 -12.57 -11.42 2.99
N PRO A 208 -12.24 -12.72 2.79
CA PRO A 208 -10.91 -13.22 3.11
C PRO A 208 -9.88 -12.76 2.07
N ALA A 209 -8.67 -12.41 2.54
CA ALA A 209 -7.54 -12.02 1.72
C ALA A 209 -6.26 -12.75 2.15
N LEU A 210 -5.35 -13.02 1.22
CA LEU A 210 -3.99 -13.45 1.56
C LEU A 210 -3.22 -12.28 2.17
N PHE A 211 -2.51 -12.55 3.27
CA PHE A 211 -1.74 -11.53 4.00
C PHE A 211 -0.28 -11.96 4.16
N VAL A 212 0.35 -12.33 3.06
CA VAL A 212 1.78 -12.66 2.96
C VAL A 212 2.39 -11.97 1.76
N ASN A 213 3.64 -11.52 1.87
CA ASN A 213 4.35 -10.85 0.78
C ASN A 213 5.84 -11.18 0.79
N PRO A 214 6.53 -11.13 -0.37
CA PRO A 214 7.92 -11.55 -0.48
C PRO A 214 8.94 -10.64 0.23
N VAL A 215 8.57 -9.40 0.59
CA VAL A 215 9.49 -8.45 1.22
C VAL A 215 9.56 -8.62 2.74
N TYR A 216 8.41 -8.84 3.38
CA TYR A 216 8.34 -8.83 4.84
C TYR A 216 7.98 -10.18 5.46
N THR A 217 7.40 -11.13 4.72
CA THR A 217 7.08 -12.45 5.28
C THR A 217 8.33 -13.34 5.28
N VAL A 218 8.79 -13.71 6.48
CA VAL A 218 10.03 -14.45 6.69
C VAL A 218 9.81 -15.96 6.63
N ARG A 219 8.76 -16.45 7.33
CA ARG A 219 8.45 -17.88 7.45
C ARG A 219 7.01 -18.10 7.93
N ILE A 220 6.57 -19.33 7.87
CA ILE A 220 5.33 -19.77 8.54
C ILE A 220 5.71 -20.13 10.00
N GLU A 221 4.87 -19.70 10.94
CA GLU A 221 5.09 -19.95 12.36
C GLU A 221 5.13 -21.47 12.64
N GLY A 222 6.16 -21.92 13.34
CA GLY A 222 6.35 -23.32 13.68
C GLY A 222 6.88 -24.23 12.56
N TRP A 223 7.08 -23.72 11.34
CA TRP A 223 7.61 -24.48 10.21
C TRP A 223 9.13 -24.25 10.03
N SER A 224 9.79 -25.24 9.46
CA SER A 224 11.18 -25.05 9.00
C SER A 224 11.25 -24.03 7.86
N HIS A 225 12.44 -23.48 7.64
CA HIS A 225 12.66 -22.52 6.54
C HIS A 225 12.31 -23.12 5.16
N GLY A 226 12.73 -24.35 4.90
CA GLY A 226 12.47 -25.01 3.62
C GLY A 226 10.99 -25.26 3.36
N GLU A 227 10.24 -25.72 4.33
CA GLU A 227 8.79 -25.93 4.24
C GLU A 227 8.06 -24.59 4.03
N SER A 228 8.45 -23.56 4.80
CA SER A 228 7.89 -22.22 4.68
C SER A 228 8.10 -21.66 3.28
N GLN A 229 9.34 -21.74 2.76
CA GLN A 229 9.66 -21.20 1.44
C GLN A 229 8.91 -21.94 0.33
N ALA A 230 8.73 -23.25 0.40
CA ALA A 230 7.97 -24.00 -0.61
C ALA A 230 6.52 -23.49 -0.75
N LEU A 231 5.82 -23.29 0.38
CA LEU A 231 4.45 -22.79 0.35
C LEU A 231 4.38 -21.28 0.02
N LEU A 232 5.21 -20.45 0.62
CA LEU A 232 5.21 -19.01 0.41
C LEU A 232 5.53 -18.65 -1.07
N GLN A 233 6.53 -19.31 -1.65
CA GLN A 233 6.86 -19.09 -3.08
C GLN A 233 5.71 -19.50 -4.01
N TYR A 234 5.00 -20.58 -3.69
CA TYR A 234 3.79 -20.96 -4.42
C TYR A 234 2.73 -19.84 -4.35
N LEU A 235 2.44 -19.31 -3.14
CA LEU A 235 1.45 -18.25 -2.95
C LEU A 235 1.84 -16.95 -3.66
N TYR A 236 3.13 -16.56 -3.59
CA TYR A 236 3.63 -15.39 -4.30
C TYR A 236 3.48 -15.54 -5.81
N LYS A 237 3.89 -16.68 -6.38
CA LYS A 237 3.75 -16.95 -7.81
C LYS A 237 2.29 -17.01 -8.26
N HIS A 238 1.41 -17.61 -7.45
CA HIS A 238 -0.02 -17.68 -7.72
C HIS A 238 -0.63 -16.28 -7.78
N GLY A 239 -0.28 -15.40 -6.85
CA GLY A 239 -0.75 -14.01 -6.84
C GLY A 239 -0.28 -13.19 -8.05
N LEU A 240 0.83 -13.54 -8.71
CA LEU A 240 1.33 -12.85 -9.92
C LEU A 240 0.49 -13.13 -11.19
N ASN A 241 -0.68 -13.72 -11.06
CA ASN A 241 -1.60 -13.87 -12.19
C ASN A 241 -2.02 -12.49 -12.71
N GLU A 242 -1.81 -12.24 -13.99
CA GLU A 242 -2.12 -10.97 -14.66
C GLU A 242 -3.59 -10.55 -14.47
N ASN A 243 -4.51 -11.53 -14.41
CA ASN A 243 -5.93 -11.28 -14.17
C ASN A 243 -6.25 -10.76 -12.76
N PHE A 244 -5.30 -10.76 -11.84
CA PHE A 244 -5.48 -10.25 -10.47
C PHE A 244 -4.90 -8.85 -10.31
N THR A 245 -4.37 -8.24 -11.37
CA THR A 245 -3.60 -7.00 -11.29
C THR A 245 -4.29 -5.83 -11.96
N CYS A 246 -3.90 -4.63 -11.54
CA CYS A 246 -4.10 -3.41 -12.32
C CYS A 246 -2.80 -2.60 -12.36
N ARG A 247 -2.74 -1.66 -13.30
CA ARG A 247 -1.63 -0.74 -13.48
C ARG A 247 -2.14 0.70 -13.35
N VAL A 248 -1.58 1.43 -12.39
CA VAL A 248 -1.82 2.86 -12.22
C VAL A 248 -0.72 3.63 -12.93
N ARG A 249 -1.11 4.39 -13.94
CA ARG A 249 -0.24 5.33 -14.63
C ARG A 249 -0.29 6.68 -13.92
N TRP A 250 0.86 7.23 -13.65
CA TRP A 250 0.96 8.50 -12.94
C TRP A 250 0.97 9.69 -13.88
N ALA A 251 0.25 10.74 -13.50
CA ALA A 251 0.36 12.08 -14.02
C ALA A 251 0.61 13.04 -12.85
N LYS A 252 1.23 14.18 -13.10
CA LYS A 252 1.36 15.23 -12.07
C LYS A 252 -0.02 15.57 -11.51
N GLY A 253 -0.13 15.67 -10.19
CA GLY A 253 -1.39 15.93 -9.52
C GLY A 253 -2.28 14.69 -9.32
N THR A 254 -1.85 13.49 -9.70
CA THR A 254 -2.60 12.27 -9.35
C THR A 254 -2.37 11.94 -7.87
N LEU A 255 -3.47 11.78 -7.13
CA LEU A 255 -3.48 11.16 -5.82
C LEU A 255 -3.99 9.72 -5.97
N THR A 256 -3.21 8.72 -5.54
CA THR A 256 -3.68 7.34 -5.46
C THR A 256 -3.71 6.88 -4.02
N ILE A 257 -4.80 6.20 -3.65
CA ILE A 257 -5.02 5.61 -2.32
C ILE A 257 -5.26 4.12 -2.52
N TRP A 258 -4.61 3.29 -1.72
CA TRP A 258 -4.81 1.84 -1.76
C TRP A 258 -5.00 1.23 -0.39
N ASP A 259 -5.74 0.13 -0.36
CA ASP A 259 -6.03 -0.65 0.83
C ASP A 259 -4.95 -1.71 1.04
N ASN A 260 -4.10 -1.53 2.04
CA ASN A 260 -2.99 -2.44 2.35
C ASN A 260 -3.46 -3.80 2.89
N ARG A 261 -4.70 -3.87 3.37
CA ARG A 261 -5.27 -5.08 3.98
C ARG A 261 -5.63 -6.14 2.93
N ALA A 262 -5.78 -5.73 1.67
CA ALA A 262 -6.17 -6.62 0.58
C ALA A 262 -5.43 -6.38 -0.75
N THR A 263 -4.33 -5.60 -0.74
CA THR A 263 -3.48 -5.38 -1.92
C THR A 263 -2.00 -5.60 -1.64
N GLN A 264 -1.28 -5.98 -2.68
CA GLN A 264 0.15 -5.75 -2.79
C GLN A 264 0.41 -4.78 -3.93
N HIS A 265 1.57 -4.14 -3.91
CA HIS A 265 1.97 -3.24 -5.00
C HIS A 265 3.46 -3.35 -5.31
N ASN A 266 3.83 -2.89 -6.51
CA ASN A 266 5.20 -2.86 -7.02
C ASN A 266 5.40 -1.61 -7.87
N ALA A 267 6.31 -0.73 -7.47
CA ALA A 267 6.68 0.46 -8.21
C ALA A 267 7.72 0.14 -9.29
N LEU A 268 7.37 0.33 -10.55
CA LEU A 268 8.26 0.00 -11.68
C LEU A 268 9.45 0.95 -11.77
N ASN A 269 10.64 0.41 -12.09
CA ASN A 269 11.87 1.16 -12.28
C ASN A 269 12.28 1.21 -13.77
N ASP A 270 11.36 1.60 -14.63
CA ASP A 270 11.48 1.62 -16.09
C ASP A 270 11.62 3.04 -16.69
N TYR A 271 12.13 4.02 -15.89
CA TYR A 271 12.30 5.44 -16.26
C TYR A 271 13.73 5.96 -15.92
N ALA A 272 14.73 5.26 -16.42
CA ALA A 272 16.13 5.64 -16.20
C ALA A 272 16.42 7.07 -16.69
N GLY A 273 17.21 7.84 -15.92
CA GLY A 273 17.56 9.21 -16.27
C GLY A 273 16.46 10.26 -16.07
N GLN A 274 15.29 9.88 -15.57
CA GLN A 274 14.20 10.79 -15.29
C GLN A 274 13.96 10.94 -13.77
N ARG A 275 13.50 12.12 -13.37
CA ARG A 275 13.21 12.45 -11.99
C ARG A 275 11.76 12.08 -11.64
N ARG A 276 11.53 11.56 -10.42
CA ARG A 276 10.19 11.30 -9.87
C ARG A 276 10.17 11.72 -8.42
N GLU A 277 9.23 12.60 -8.06
CA GLU A 277 9.02 13.06 -6.68
C GLU A 277 7.56 12.91 -6.29
N MET A 278 7.32 12.19 -5.21
CA MET A 278 6.00 11.94 -4.68
C MET A 278 5.99 12.11 -3.16
N TYR A 279 4.82 12.43 -2.62
CA TYR A 279 4.62 12.54 -1.17
C TYR A 279 3.65 11.46 -0.69
N ARG A 280 4.06 10.77 0.35
CA ARG A 280 3.33 9.62 0.90
C ARG A 280 2.94 9.87 2.35
N THR A 281 1.70 9.49 2.69
CA THR A 281 1.22 9.34 4.06
C THR A 281 0.58 7.96 4.23
N SER A 282 0.45 7.51 5.48
CA SER A 282 -0.20 6.24 5.82
C SER A 282 -1.29 6.47 6.86
N VAL A 283 -2.43 5.83 6.65
CA VAL A 283 -3.57 5.85 7.58
C VAL A 283 -3.39 4.74 8.60
N ALA A 284 -3.55 5.06 9.87
CA ALA A 284 -3.48 4.07 10.94
C ALA A 284 -4.45 2.91 10.70
N GLY A 285 -4.01 1.70 11.03
CA GLY A 285 -4.78 0.48 10.88
C GLY A 285 -4.99 -0.21 12.23
N ALA A 286 -5.42 -1.46 12.15
CA ALA A 286 -5.64 -2.33 13.31
C ALA A 286 -4.96 -3.69 13.08
N ALA A 287 -4.81 -4.46 14.15
CA ALA A 287 -4.26 -5.80 14.08
C ALA A 287 -5.11 -6.70 13.15
N PRO A 288 -4.47 -7.40 12.17
CA PRO A 288 -5.17 -8.28 11.25
C PRO A 288 -5.88 -9.43 11.97
N LYS A 289 -7.15 -9.68 11.62
CA LYS A 289 -7.95 -10.76 12.19
C LYS A 289 -7.99 -11.96 11.25
N ALA A 290 -7.86 -13.17 11.80
CA ALA A 290 -7.98 -14.40 11.02
C ALA A 290 -9.36 -14.54 10.35
N ALA A 291 -9.40 -15.19 9.17
CA ALA A 291 -10.62 -15.49 8.42
C ALA A 291 -11.21 -16.85 8.81
#